data_96206f83c023cdbfd50ab1653d6f17ba
#
_entry.id   96206f83c023cdbfd50ab1653d6f17ba
#
_cell.length_a   1.000
_cell.length_b   1.000
_cell.length_c   1.000
_cell.angle_alpha   90.00
_cell.angle_beta   90.00
_cell.angle_gamma   90.00
#
_symmetry.space_group_name_H-M   'P 1'
#
loop_
_entity.id
_entity.type
_entity.pdbx_description
1 polymer ?
#
loop_
_entity_poly.entity_id
_entity_poly.type
_entity_poly.pdbx_seq_one_letter_code
_entity_poly.pdbx_strand_id
1 'polypeptide(L)'
;GSKERLNRFADPNILLKAGISVVAINYRYVTDDETPPVKAPLHDAVRALQFIRSKAKEWNIDKTRIGAAGGSAGACSSLWLAFHDDLANPKSKDPVLRETSRLQCAAVIGAQTTLDPKQMVEWTPNSKYGGHAFGLHPFDKFLENRQKILPWIKEYSPYANVTKDDPPVFLEYKTPPAIGEVQRDPTHTSNFGLKLQEHCHANGVPCELYYPNGPKTKHQDTTSFLITHLQK
;
A
#
# COMPACT_ATOMS: atom_id res chain seq x y z
N GLY A 1 -10.53 -5.85 5.14
CA GLY A 1 -11.15 -4.75 4.40
C GLY A 1 -12.52 -5.11 3.88
N SER A 2 -13.30 -4.11 3.54
CA SER A 2 -14.63 -4.31 2.96
C SER A 2 -14.71 -3.69 1.57
N LYS A 3 -15.10 -4.48 0.58
CA LYS A 3 -15.39 -4.03 -0.79
C LYS A 3 -16.52 -2.99 -0.87
N GLU A 4 -17.36 -2.88 0.17
CA GLU A 4 -18.46 -1.92 0.26
C GLU A 4 -17.99 -0.45 0.39
N ARG A 5 -16.69 -0.23 0.65
CA ARG A 5 -16.10 1.10 0.79
C ARG A 5 -15.40 1.60 -0.47
N LEU A 6 -15.72 1.02 -1.63
CA LEU A 6 -15.06 1.32 -2.91
C LEU A 6 -14.97 2.83 -3.21
N ASN A 7 -16.05 3.59 -2.97
CA ASN A 7 -16.14 5.02 -3.29
C ASN A 7 -15.26 5.94 -2.40
N ARG A 8 -14.57 5.39 -1.40
CA ARG A 8 -13.78 6.21 -0.47
C ARG A 8 -12.34 6.48 -0.91
N PHE A 9 -11.83 5.68 -1.86
CA PHE A 9 -10.40 5.69 -2.18
C PHE A 9 -10.09 6.08 -3.62
N ALA A 10 -11.09 6.05 -4.50
CA ALA A 10 -11.12 6.61 -5.84
C ALA A 10 -12.59 6.66 -6.28
N ASP A 11 -12.94 7.56 -7.18
CA ASP A 11 -14.33 7.61 -7.67
C ASP A 11 -14.53 6.60 -8.81
N PRO A 12 -15.29 5.50 -8.57
CA PRO A 12 -15.46 4.45 -9.57
C PRO A 12 -16.23 4.93 -10.80
N ASN A 13 -17.12 5.92 -10.67
CA ASN A 13 -17.89 6.45 -11.80
C ASN A 13 -17.00 7.28 -12.73
N ILE A 14 -16.08 8.05 -12.18
CA ILE A 14 -15.10 8.81 -12.96
C ILE A 14 -14.12 7.85 -13.64
N LEU A 15 -13.63 6.84 -12.94
CA LEU A 15 -12.74 5.82 -13.51
C LEU A 15 -13.40 5.05 -14.65
N LEU A 16 -14.65 4.62 -14.49
CA LEU A 16 -15.40 3.91 -15.52
C LEU A 16 -15.64 4.79 -16.76
N LYS A 17 -15.96 6.08 -16.58
CA LYS A 17 -16.07 7.05 -17.69
C LYS A 17 -14.75 7.26 -18.43
N ALA A 18 -13.62 7.11 -17.74
CA ALA A 18 -12.27 7.15 -18.32
C ALA A 18 -11.86 5.81 -18.97
N GLY A 19 -12.74 4.82 -19.03
CA GLY A 19 -12.46 3.48 -19.61
C GLY A 19 -11.65 2.58 -18.69
N ILE A 20 -11.61 2.86 -17.39
CA ILE A 20 -10.86 2.08 -16.38
C ILE A 20 -11.85 1.23 -15.59
N SER A 21 -11.72 -0.10 -15.70
CA SER A 21 -12.51 -1.04 -14.91
C SER A 21 -12.09 -1.03 -13.45
N VAL A 22 -13.04 -1.20 -12.53
CA VAL A 22 -12.79 -1.18 -11.09
C VAL A 22 -13.15 -2.52 -10.47
N VAL A 23 -12.23 -3.11 -9.74
CA VAL A 23 -12.42 -4.37 -9.02
C VAL A 23 -12.17 -4.15 -7.53
N ALA A 24 -13.17 -4.43 -6.70
CA ALA A 24 -13.05 -4.40 -5.26
C ALA A 24 -12.78 -5.81 -4.73
N ILE A 25 -11.77 -5.94 -3.89
CA ILE A 25 -11.38 -7.21 -3.28
C ILE A 25 -11.72 -7.27 -1.80
N ASN A 26 -12.00 -8.47 -1.30
CA ASN A 26 -11.93 -8.80 0.11
C ASN A 26 -10.65 -9.60 0.37
N TYR A 27 -10.14 -9.52 1.57
CA TYR A 27 -8.99 -10.29 2.02
C TYR A 27 -9.18 -10.73 3.48
N ARG A 28 -8.52 -11.81 3.87
CA ARG A 28 -8.54 -12.28 5.27
C ARG A 28 -8.01 -11.20 6.20
N TYR A 29 -8.55 -11.15 7.40
CA TYR A 29 -8.00 -10.28 8.44
C TYR A 29 -6.69 -10.89 8.99
N VAL A 30 -5.95 -10.05 9.69
CA VAL A 30 -4.83 -10.49 10.50
C VAL A 30 -5.35 -11.38 11.63
N THR A 31 -4.88 -12.63 11.66
CA THR A 31 -5.23 -13.65 12.66
C THR A 31 -3.97 -14.39 13.08
N ASP A 32 -4.02 -15.12 14.20
CA ASP A 32 -2.88 -15.89 14.71
C ASP A 32 -2.65 -17.22 13.95
N ASP A 33 -3.47 -17.52 12.95
CA ASP A 33 -3.36 -18.75 12.14
C ASP A 33 -2.18 -18.71 11.14
N GLU A 34 -1.63 -17.52 10.88
CA GLU A 34 -0.47 -17.31 9.99
C GLU A 34 0.72 -16.71 10.76
N THR A 35 1.93 -17.03 10.33
CA THR A 35 3.16 -16.48 10.90
C THR A 35 4.03 -15.83 9.81
N PRO A 36 4.22 -14.52 9.84
CA PRO A 36 3.51 -13.56 10.69
C PRO A 36 2.07 -13.33 10.22
N PRO A 37 1.17 -12.88 11.13
CA PRO A 37 -0.25 -12.67 10.83
C PRO A 37 -0.54 -11.76 9.62
N VAL A 38 0.30 -10.75 9.35
CA VAL A 38 0.15 -9.83 8.21
C VAL A 38 0.32 -10.51 6.85
N LYS A 39 0.93 -11.68 6.80
CA LYS A 39 1.13 -12.45 5.57
C LYS A 39 -0.19 -12.78 4.88
N ALA A 40 -1.21 -13.20 5.63
CA ALA A 40 -2.50 -13.59 5.07
C ALA A 40 -3.15 -12.49 4.22
N PRO A 41 -3.44 -11.27 4.74
CA PRO A 41 -4.06 -10.21 3.94
C PRO A 41 -3.21 -9.74 2.76
N LEU A 42 -1.89 -9.70 2.89
CA LEU A 42 -0.99 -9.25 1.82
C LEU A 42 -0.93 -10.28 0.68
N HIS A 43 -0.78 -11.56 1.00
CA HIS A 43 -0.79 -12.62 -0.01
C HIS A 43 -2.18 -12.83 -0.66
N ASP A 44 -3.26 -12.55 0.06
CA ASP A 44 -4.61 -12.52 -0.55
C ASP A 44 -4.71 -11.40 -1.58
N ALA A 45 -4.12 -10.23 -1.32
CA ALA A 45 -4.07 -9.13 -2.28
C ALA A 45 -3.24 -9.49 -3.52
N VAL A 46 -2.08 -10.15 -3.37
CA VAL A 46 -1.30 -10.73 -4.48
C VAL A 46 -2.16 -11.68 -5.29
N ARG A 47 -2.79 -12.64 -4.62
CA ARG A 47 -3.63 -13.66 -5.29
C ARG A 47 -4.78 -13.03 -6.07
N ALA A 48 -5.43 -12.01 -5.50
CA ALA A 48 -6.50 -11.28 -6.17
C ALA A 48 -5.98 -10.56 -7.44
N LEU A 49 -4.84 -9.90 -7.36
CA LEU A 49 -4.20 -9.22 -8.51
C LEU A 49 -3.85 -10.21 -9.62
N GLN A 50 -3.21 -11.33 -9.27
CA GLN A 50 -2.89 -12.40 -10.22
C GLN A 50 -4.15 -13.01 -10.85
N PHE A 51 -5.21 -13.20 -10.06
CA PHE A 51 -6.50 -13.69 -10.56
C PHE A 51 -7.11 -12.70 -11.57
N ILE A 52 -7.13 -11.41 -11.28
CA ILE A 52 -7.62 -10.36 -12.20
C ILE A 52 -6.83 -10.44 -13.51
N ARG A 53 -5.51 -10.56 -13.48
CA ARG A 53 -4.67 -10.70 -14.68
C ARG A 53 -4.99 -11.96 -15.47
N SER A 54 -5.22 -13.08 -14.79
CA SER A 54 -5.59 -14.35 -15.45
C SER A 54 -6.93 -14.27 -16.19
N LYS A 55 -7.81 -13.33 -15.79
CA LYS A 55 -9.12 -13.05 -16.39
C LYS A 55 -9.09 -11.94 -17.45
N ALA A 56 -7.93 -11.36 -17.73
CA ALA A 56 -7.81 -10.18 -18.57
C ALA A 56 -8.47 -10.34 -19.96
N LYS A 57 -8.28 -11.48 -20.62
CA LYS A 57 -8.91 -11.78 -21.92
C LYS A 57 -10.44 -11.90 -21.79
N GLU A 58 -10.91 -12.60 -20.77
CA GLU A 58 -12.34 -12.83 -20.52
C GLU A 58 -13.06 -11.52 -20.18
N TRP A 59 -12.42 -10.64 -19.42
CA TRP A 59 -13.00 -9.37 -18.96
C TRP A 59 -12.65 -8.18 -19.87
N ASN A 60 -11.95 -8.42 -20.97
CA ASN A 60 -11.52 -7.39 -21.90
C ASN A 60 -10.76 -6.23 -21.24
N ILE A 61 -9.81 -6.56 -20.37
CA ILE A 61 -8.94 -5.60 -19.69
C ILE A 61 -7.50 -5.75 -20.13
N ASP A 62 -6.75 -4.64 -20.08
CA ASP A 62 -5.31 -4.65 -20.35
C ASP A 62 -4.55 -5.08 -19.08
N LYS A 63 -4.03 -6.30 -19.07
CA LYS A 63 -3.32 -6.86 -17.92
C LYS A 63 -1.99 -6.17 -17.61
N THR A 64 -1.47 -5.35 -18.50
CA THR A 64 -0.22 -4.60 -18.26
C THR A 64 -0.46 -3.29 -17.52
N ARG A 65 -1.71 -2.81 -17.47
CA ARG A 65 -2.11 -1.53 -16.88
C ARG A 65 -3.07 -1.74 -15.71
N ILE A 66 -2.57 -2.29 -14.62
CA ILE A 66 -3.33 -2.48 -13.38
C ILE A 66 -2.68 -1.66 -12.27
N GLY A 67 -3.48 -0.81 -11.64
CA GLY A 67 -3.11 -0.06 -10.44
C GLY A 67 -3.83 -0.55 -9.20
N ALA A 68 -3.40 -0.08 -8.05
CA ALA A 68 -4.07 -0.33 -6.78
C ALA A 68 -4.47 0.97 -6.07
N ALA A 69 -5.58 0.93 -5.35
CA ALA A 69 -6.02 2.00 -4.47
C ALA A 69 -6.54 1.45 -3.15
N GLY A 70 -6.39 2.24 -2.07
CA GLY A 70 -6.88 1.84 -0.77
C GLY A 70 -6.69 2.90 0.29
N GLY A 71 -7.29 2.67 1.46
CA GLY A 71 -7.11 3.52 2.64
C GLY A 71 -6.72 2.71 3.87
N SER A 72 -5.93 3.29 4.77
CA SER A 72 -5.46 2.66 6.00
C SER A 72 -4.80 1.30 5.72
N ALA A 73 -5.32 0.19 6.23
CA ALA A 73 -4.79 -1.17 5.95
C ALA A 73 -4.77 -1.50 4.44
N GLY A 74 -5.79 -1.06 3.68
CA GLY A 74 -5.81 -1.22 2.22
C GLY A 74 -4.75 -0.37 1.52
N ALA A 75 -4.40 0.78 2.08
CA ALA A 75 -3.30 1.62 1.61
C ALA A 75 -1.94 0.94 1.84
N CYS A 76 -1.72 0.38 3.02
CA CYS A 76 -0.52 -0.40 3.33
C CYS A 76 -0.37 -1.58 2.36
N SER A 77 -1.45 -2.34 2.12
CA SER A 77 -1.45 -3.46 1.16
C SER A 77 -1.16 -3.01 -0.27
N SER A 78 -1.74 -1.88 -0.71
CA SER A 78 -1.51 -1.34 -2.06
C SER A 78 -0.05 -0.89 -2.25
N LEU A 79 0.55 -0.24 -1.25
CA LEU A 79 1.96 0.17 -1.28
C LEU A 79 2.90 -1.04 -1.22
N TRP A 80 2.57 -2.04 -0.40
CA TRP A 80 3.37 -3.26 -0.36
C TRP A 80 3.36 -3.98 -1.72
N LEU A 81 2.18 -4.10 -2.37
CA LEU A 81 2.09 -4.63 -3.75
C LEU A 81 2.88 -3.80 -4.77
N ALA A 82 2.93 -2.48 -4.58
CA ALA A 82 3.66 -1.61 -5.50
C ALA A 82 5.18 -1.80 -5.40
N PHE A 83 5.71 -2.01 -4.18
CA PHE A 83 7.14 -2.01 -3.91
C PHE A 83 7.75 -3.42 -3.75
N HIS A 84 6.93 -4.44 -3.51
CA HIS A 84 7.42 -5.80 -3.37
C HIS A 84 7.83 -6.38 -4.72
N ASP A 85 8.90 -7.17 -4.74
CA ASP A 85 9.33 -7.91 -5.91
C ASP A 85 8.21 -8.79 -6.49
N ASP A 86 8.34 -9.15 -7.76
CA ASP A 86 7.33 -9.96 -8.43
C ASP A 86 7.21 -11.36 -7.81
N LEU A 87 6.00 -11.69 -7.36
CA LEU A 87 5.65 -12.99 -6.77
C LEU A 87 5.10 -14.00 -7.78
N ALA A 88 5.29 -13.75 -9.08
CA ALA A 88 4.96 -14.72 -10.11
C ALA A 88 5.77 -16.02 -9.93
N ASN A 89 5.11 -17.16 -10.07
CA ASN A 89 5.77 -18.46 -10.13
C ASN A 89 5.55 -19.11 -11.53
N PRO A 90 6.42 -18.86 -12.51
CA PRO A 90 6.24 -19.35 -13.89
C PRO A 90 6.14 -20.88 -13.99
N LYS A 91 6.67 -21.61 -12.99
CA LYS A 91 6.66 -23.09 -12.96
C LYS A 91 5.44 -23.66 -12.21
N SER A 92 4.55 -22.81 -11.69
CA SER A 92 3.37 -23.28 -10.99
C SER A 92 2.41 -24.03 -11.90
N LYS A 93 1.81 -25.12 -11.39
CA LYS A 93 0.70 -25.80 -12.06
C LYS A 93 -0.58 -24.94 -12.08
N ASP A 94 -0.75 -24.05 -11.12
CA ASP A 94 -1.83 -23.10 -11.09
C ASP A 94 -1.53 -21.91 -12.03
N PRO A 95 -2.32 -21.71 -13.11
CA PRO A 95 -2.08 -20.63 -14.07
C PRO A 95 -2.19 -19.23 -13.46
N VAL A 96 -2.96 -19.05 -12.39
CA VAL A 96 -3.07 -17.77 -11.69
C VAL A 96 -1.76 -17.37 -11.04
N LEU A 97 -1.03 -18.30 -10.43
CA LEU A 97 0.26 -18.03 -9.81
C LEU A 97 1.39 -17.73 -10.82
N ARG A 98 1.16 -17.94 -12.11
CA ARG A 98 2.12 -17.56 -13.15
C ARG A 98 2.02 -16.09 -13.57
N GLU A 99 0.92 -15.41 -13.23
CA GLU A 99 0.73 -13.99 -13.53
C GLU A 99 1.58 -13.12 -12.59
N THR A 100 2.10 -12.01 -13.12
CA THR A 100 2.90 -11.05 -12.33
C THR A 100 2.06 -10.39 -11.23
N SER A 101 2.71 -10.06 -10.10
CA SER A 101 2.14 -9.25 -9.02
C SER A 101 2.51 -7.77 -9.11
N ARG A 102 3.31 -7.34 -10.08
CA ARG A 102 3.74 -5.94 -10.25
C ARG A 102 2.58 -5.04 -10.67
N LEU A 103 2.55 -3.82 -10.15
CA LEU A 103 1.56 -2.79 -10.48
C LEU A 103 2.15 -1.76 -11.46
N GLN A 104 1.26 -1.04 -12.16
CA GLN A 104 1.60 0.13 -12.96
C GLN A 104 1.68 1.41 -12.12
N CYS A 105 0.89 1.49 -11.06
CA CYS A 105 0.88 2.61 -10.10
C CYS A 105 0.09 2.24 -8.85
N ALA A 106 0.24 3.04 -7.77
CA ALA A 106 -0.64 2.95 -6.61
C ALA A 106 -1.03 4.34 -6.08
N ALA A 107 -2.30 4.51 -5.68
CA ALA A 107 -2.82 5.74 -5.12
C ALA A 107 -3.56 5.46 -3.81
N VAL A 108 -3.11 6.05 -2.69
CA VAL A 108 -3.53 5.63 -1.36
C VAL A 108 -3.85 6.81 -0.44
N ILE A 109 -4.74 6.55 0.55
CA ILE A 109 -5.19 7.54 1.52
C ILE A 109 -4.87 7.07 2.95
N GLY A 110 -4.15 7.89 3.72
CA GLY A 110 -3.86 7.66 5.13
C GLY A 110 -3.08 6.35 5.38
N ALA A 111 -2.06 6.08 4.58
CA ALA A 111 -1.27 4.86 4.65
C ALA A 111 -0.35 4.83 5.87
N GLN A 112 -0.24 3.65 6.52
CA GLN A 112 0.93 3.31 7.31
C GLN A 112 1.99 2.78 6.33
N THR A 113 3.05 3.53 6.15
CA THR A 113 4.08 3.22 5.14
C THR A 113 5.20 2.35 5.67
N THR A 114 5.35 2.26 6.99
CA THR A 114 6.29 1.35 7.65
C THR A 114 5.60 0.45 8.65
N LEU A 115 6.14 -0.74 8.85
CA LEU A 115 5.82 -1.68 9.94
C LEU A 115 7.00 -1.85 10.91
N ASP A 116 7.95 -0.93 10.92
CA ASP A 116 9.05 -0.88 11.89
C ASP A 116 8.66 0.00 13.08
N PRO A 117 8.48 -0.56 14.29
CA PRO A 117 8.07 0.22 15.47
C PRO A 117 9.06 1.31 15.85
N LYS A 118 10.37 1.13 15.57
CA LYS A 118 11.37 2.16 15.81
C LYS A 118 11.16 3.37 14.93
N GLN A 119 10.97 3.16 13.63
CA GLN A 119 10.64 4.25 12.69
C GLN A 119 9.33 4.94 13.07
N MET A 120 8.32 4.15 13.49
CA MET A 120 7.02 4.70 13.92
C MET A 120 7.19 5.71 15.07
N VAL A 121 7.89 5.37 16.17
CA VAL A 121 8.10 6.30 17.29
C VAL A 121 9.04 7.43 16.96
N GLU A 122 10.05 7.21 16.13
CA GLU A 122 10.96 8.26 15.68
C GLU A 122 10.23 9.34 14.87
N TRP A 123 9.31 8.93 13.99
CA TRP A 123 8.54 9.86 13.18
C TRP A 123 7.35 10.46 13.93
N THR A 124 6.76 9.71 14.85
CA THR A 124 5.55 10.07 15.57
C THR A 124 5.62 9.49 17.00
N PRO A 125 6.05 10.27 18.02
CA PRO A 125 6.38 9.75 19.34
C PRO A 125 5.26 9.03 20.09
N ASN A 126 4.00 9.36 19.79
CA ASN A 126 2.84 8.69 20.37
C ASN A 126 2.26 7.56 19.51
N SER A 127 3.06 6.98 18.61
CA SER A 127 2.69 5.78 17.86
C SER A 127 2.42 4.61 18.80
N LYS A 128 1.31 3.89 18.58
CA LYS A 128 0.87 2.76 19.40
C LYS A 128 0.14 1.66 18.59
N TYR A 129 0.20 1.73 17.27
CA TYR A 129 -0.49 0.82 16.35
C TYR A 129 0.54 0.04 15.51
N GLY A 130 0.17 -1.13 15.02
CA GLY A 130 0.97 -1.91 14.06
C GLY A 130 1.44 -3.27 14.57
N GLY A 131 1.60 -3.47 15.88
CA GLY A 131 2.10 -4.72 16.46
C GLY A 131 1.25 -5.95 16.12
N HIS A 132 -0.07 -5.78 15.89
CA HIS A 132 -0.96 -6.85 15.46
C HIS A 132 -0.55 -7.48 14.11
N ALA A 133 0.16 -6.73 13.26
CA ALA A 133 0.70 -7.27 12.01
C ALA A 133 1.65 -8.47 12.24
N PHE A 134 2.27 -8.52 13.42
CA PHE A 134 3.23 -9.54 13.81
C PHE A 134 2.81 -10.32 15.08
N GLY A 135 1.54 -10.24 15.50
CA GLY A 135 1.04 -10.90 16.70
C GLY A 135 1.59 -10.32 18.00
N LEU A 136 2.07 -9.08 18.00
CA LEU A 136 2.74 -8.45 19.13
C LEU A 136 1.91 -7.32 19.73
N HIS A 137 1.29 -7.57 20.86
CA HIS A 137 0.52 -6.61 21.64
C HIS A 137 0.96 -6.62 23.12
N PRO A 138 0.93 -5.48 23.80
CA PRO A 138 0.73 -4.11 23.33
C PRO A 138 1.93 -3.59 22.49
N PHE A 139 1.92 -2.32 22.10
CA PHE A 139 2.94 -1.71 21.24
C PHE A 139 4.36 -1.82 21.82
N ASP A 140 4.52 -1.74 23.13
CA ASP A 140 5.82 -1.89 23.79
C ASP A 140 6.43 -3.28 23.49
N LYS A 141 5.63 -4.33 23.48
CA LYS A 141 6.07 -5.67 23.06
C LYS A 141 6.52 -5.71 21.60
N PHE A 142 5.86 -4.96 20.74
CA PHE A 142 6.26 -4.82 19.35
C PHE A 142 7.64 -4.14 19.23
N LEU A 143 7.87 -3.06 19.97
CA LEU A 143 9.16 -2.36 20.01
C LEU A 143 10.29 -3.21 20.62
N GLU A 144 10.05 -3.86 21.77
CA GLU A 144 11.00 -4.75 22.45
C GLU A 144 11.45 -5.92 21.57
N ASN A 145 10.53 -6.47 20.77
CA ASN A 145 10.83 -7.62 19.91
C ASN A 145 11.32 -7.25 18.51
N ARG A 146 11.54 -5.96 18.22
CA ARG A 146 11.93 -5.47 16.89
C ARG A 146 13.07 -6.28 16.24
N GLN A 147 14.12 -6.59 16.99
CA GLN A 147 15.27 -7.34 16.45
C GLN A 147 14.91 -8.77 16.01
N LYS A 148 14.04 -9.44 16.75
CA LYS A 148 13.58 -10.80 16.43
C LYS A 148 12.74 -10.84 15.16
N ILE A 149 11.93 -9.78 14.93
CA ILE A 149 11.01 -9.69 13.79
C ILE A 149 11.58 -8.86 12.64
N LEU A 150 12.85 -8.44 12.70
CA LEU A 150 13.47 -7.65 11.65
C LEU A 150 13.36 -8.28 10.23
N PRO A 151 13.47 -9.61 10.07
CA PRO A 151 13.20 -10.24 8.77
C PRO A 151 11.76 -10.02 8.27
N TRP A 152 10.76 -10.06 9.15
CA TRP A 152 9.37 -9.79 8.80
C TRP A 152 9.12 -8.31 8.48
N ILE A 153 9.77 -7.40 9.22
CA ILE A 153 9.71 -5.96 8.92
C ILE A 153 10.26 -5.71 7.52
N LYS A 154 11.39 -6.31 7.16
CA LYS A 154 11.99 -6.19 5.82
C LYS A 154 11.07 -6.73 4.73
N GLU A 155 10.40 -7.84 4.98
CA GLU A 155 9.52 -8.48 4.01
C GLU A 155 8.19 -7.74 3.82
N TYR A 156 7.56 -7.31 4.93
CA TYR A 156 6.17 -6.85 4.90
C TYR A 156 5.98 -5.33 5.06
N SER A 157 7.01 -4.57 5.36
CA SER A 157 6.94 -3.12 5.46
C SER A 157 7.07 -2.48 4.06
N PRO A 158 6.07 -1.71 3.58
CA PRO A 158 6.19 -1.04 2.28
C PRO A 158 7.47 -0.20 2.15
N TYR A 159 7.81 0.57 3.18
CA TYR A 159 9.00 1.42 3.21
C TYR A 159 10.30 0.62 2.99
N ALA A 160 10.38 -0.60 3.53
CA ALA A 160 11.59 -1.42 3.45
C ALA A 160 11.79 -2.08 2.07
N ASN A 161 10.74 -2.10 1.25
CA ASN A 161 10.74 -2.75 -0.06
C ASN A 161 11.00 -1.79 -1.23
N VAL A 162 11.11 -0.48 -0.98
CA VAL A 162 11.30 0.51 -2.06
C VAL A 162 12.59 0.28 -2.82
N THR A 163 12.49 0.09 -4.14
CA THR A 163 13.60 -0.07 -5.08
C THR A 163 13.41 0.83 -6.31
N LYS A 164 14.47 1.02 -7.09
CA LYS A 164 14.50 1.96 -8.23
C LYS A 164 13.54 1.61 -9.39
N ASP A 165 13.08 0.37 -9.48
CA ASP A 165 12.20 -0.13 -10.55
C ASP A 165 10.72 -0.15 -10.14
N ASP A 166 10.40 0.46 -9.00
CA ASP A 166 9.04 0.54 -8.49
C ASP A 166 8.18 1.57 -9.25
N PRO A 167 6.88 1.32 -9.32
CA PRO A 167 5.95 2.20 -10.03
C PRO A 167 5.72 3.51 -9.27
N PRO A 168 5.25 4.56 -9.97
CA PRO A 168 4.85 5.81 -9.33
C PRO A 168 3.71 5.61 -8.34
N VAL A 169 3.78 6.38 -7.23
CA VAL A 169 2.75 6.35 -6.18
C VAL A 169 2.24 7.74 -5.80
N PHE A 170 0.99 7.80 -5.38
CA PHE A 170 0.33 8.98 -4.86
C PHE A 170 -0.16 8.73 -3.43
N LEU A 171 0.20 9.62 -2.52
CA LEU A 171 -0.11 9.55 -1.10
C LEU A 171 -0.99 10.72 -0.70
N GLU A 172 -2.16 10.46 -0.15
CA GLU A 172 -3.08 11.48 0.34
C GLU A 172 -3.25 11.39 1.86
N TYR A 173 -3.13 12.54 2.54
CA TYR A 173 -3.36 12.67 3.96
C TYR A 173 -4.18 13.92 4.27
N LYS A 174 -4.70 14.01 5.50
CA LYS A 174 -5.65 15.06 5.90
C LYS A 174 -5.01 16.27 6.59
N THR A 175 -3.78 16.13 7.06
CA THR A 175 -3.06 17.17 7.85
C THR A 175 -1.63 17.29 7.36
N PRO A 176 -0.97 18.43 7.54
CA PRO A 176 0.46 18.56 7.29
C PRO A 176 1.28 17.58 8.13
N PRO A 177 2.46 17.15 7.66
CA PRO A 177 3.40 16.37 8.48
C PRO A 177 4.03 17.24 9.57
N ALA A 178 4.31 16.62 10.71
CA ALA A 178 5.04 17.20 11.84
C ALA A 178 5.90 16.11 12.49
N ILE A 179 7.05 15.85 11.88
CA ILE A 179 7.99 14.81 12.32
C ILE A 179 8.50 15.09 13.73
N GLY A 180 8.48 14.03 14.56
CA GLY A 180 8.93 14.12 15.95
C GLY A 180 7.91 14.76 16.91
N GLU A 181 6.73 15.13 16.43
CA GLU A 181 5.66 15.71 17.25
C GLU A 181 4.52 14.72 17.49
N VAL A 182 3.87 14.87 18.66
CA VAL A 182 2.67 14.13 19.02
C VAL A 182 1.53 14.45 18.06
N GLN A 183 0.90 13.44 17.51
CA GLN A 183 -0.17 13.57 16.53
C GLN A 183 -1.53 13.21 17.14
N ARG A 184 -2.59 13.93 16.73
CA ARG A 184 -3.97 13.59 17.12
C ARG A 184 -4.38 12.20 16.65
N ASP A 185 -4.02 11.86 15.42
CA ASP A 185 -4.19 10.52 14.83
C ASP A 185 -2.81 9.97 14.43
N PRO A 186 -2.08 9.32 15.36
CA PRO A 186 -0.75 8.81 15.10
C PRO A 186 -0.72 7.64 14.12
N THR A 187 -1.89 7.07 13.80
CA THR A 187 -2.01 5.93 12.87
C THR A 187 -2.08 6.38 11.41
N HIS A 188 -2.70 7.54 11.14
CA HIS A 188 -2.92 8.07 9.79
C HIS A 188 -2.25 9.42 9.55
N THR A 189 -1.15 9.69 10.26
CA THR A 189 -0.39 10.95 10.15
C THR A 189 0.39 11.02 8.83
N SER A 190 0.49 12.24 8.28
CA SER A 190 1.31 12.53 7.09
C SER A 190 2.80 12.32 7.30
N ASN A 191 3.26 12.13 8.54
CA ASN A 191 4.65 11.77 8.83
C ASN A 191 5.06 10.50 8.08
N PHE A 192 4.16 9.51 8.00
CA PHE A 192 4.36 8.30 7.20
C PHE A 192 4.53 8.63 5.70
N GLY A 193 3.70 9.53 5.19
CA GLY A 193 3.75 9.95 3.79
C GLY A 193 5.02 10.69 3.45
N LEU A 194 5.43 11.67 4.28
CA LEU A 194 6.65 12.44 4.07
C LEU A 194 7.90 11.54 4.06
N LYS A 195 8.01 10.64 5.04
CA LYS A 195 9.16 9.73 5.13
C LYS A 195 9.21 8.75 3.96
N LEU A 196 8.07 8.26 3.50
CA LEU A 196 8.04 7.42 2.29
C LEU A 196 8.42 8.24 1.04
N GLN A 197 7.90 9.46 0.88
CA GLN A 197 8.24 10.32 -0.26
C GLN A 197 9.75 10.60 -0.33
N GLU A 198 10.35 10.98 0.79
CA GLU A 198 11.82 11.18 0.89
C GLU A 198 12.58 9.92 0.45
N HIS A 199 12.14 8.75 0.91
CA HIS A 199 12.77 7.48 0.60
C HIS A 199 12.57 7.06 -0.88
N CYS A 200 11.38 7.24 -1.42
CA CYS A 200 11.10 7.01 -2.84
C CYS A 200 12.00 7.89 -3.73
N HIS A 201 12.07 9.20 -3.44
CA HIS A 201 12.89 10.13 -4.21
C HIS A 201 14.38 9.77 -4.14
N ALA A 202 14.89 9.36 -2.98
CA ALA A 202 16.26 8.88 -2.81
C ALA A 202 16.58 7.63 -3.65
N ASN A 203 15.56 6.82 -3.98
CA ASN A 203 15.67 5.63 -4.84
C ASN A 203 15.24 5.90 -6.30
N GLY A 204 14.90 7.15 -6.66
CA GLY A 204 14.48 7.50 -8.01
C GLY A 204 13.04 7.12 -8.37
N VAL A 205 12.21 6.77 -7.38
CA VAL A 205 10.79 6.41 -7.55
C VAL A 205 9.92 7.67 -7.49
N PRO A 206 9.05 7.94 -8.49
CA PRO A 206 8.12 9.06 -8.44
C PRO A 206 7.08 8.87 -7.33
N CYS A 207 7.03 9.83 -6.40
CA CYS A 207 6.11 9.79 -5.27
C CYS A 207 5.52 11.17 -5.02
N GLU A 208 4.22 11.32 -5.18
CA GLU A 208 3.48 12.53 -4.87
C GLU A 208 2.88 12.43 -3.47
N LEU A 209 3.02 13.50 -2.68
CA LEU A 209 2.42 13.60 -1.35
C LEU A 209 1.48 14.80 -1.31
N TYR A 210 0.20 14.53 -1.17
CA TYR A 210 -0.85 15.53 -1.04
C TYR A 210 -1.38 15.63 0.40
N TYR A 211 -1.48 16.84 0.89
CA TYR A 211 -2.20 17.22 2.12
C TYR A 211 -2.66 18.68 2.01
N PRO A 212 -3.73 19.11 2.75
CA PRO A 212 -4.23 20.48 2.70
C PRO A 212 -3.14 21.51 3.02
N ASN A 213 -3.08 22.57 2.20
CA ASN A 213 -2.07 23.63 2.29
C ASN A 213 -0.61 23.17 2.11
N GLY A 214 -0.41 21.97 1.55
CA GLY A 214 0.92 21.46 1.20
C GLY A 214 1.46 22.03 -0.12
N PRO A 215 2.67 21.63 -0.50
CA PRO A 215 3.22 21.95 -1.81
C PRO A 215 2.29 21.49 -2.94
N LYS A 216 2.32 22.21 -4.07
CA LYS A 216 1.51 21.85 -5.24
C LYS A 216 1.99 20.52 -5.80
N THR A 217 1.08 19.56 -5.91
CA THR A 217 1.27 18.28 -6.57
C THR A 217 0.78 18.34 -8.02
N LYS A 218 1.22 17.42 -8.86
CA LYS A 218 0.71 17.29 -10.25
C LYS A 218 -0.75 16.84 -10.24
N HIS A 219 -1.11 15.92 -9.33
CA HIS A 219 -2.47 15.42 -9.16
C HIS A 219 -3.06 15.94 -7.84
N GLN A 220 -4.38 16.11 -7.79
CA GLN A 220 -5.08 16.65 -6.62
C GLN A 220 -5.75 15.56 -5.78
N ASP A 221 -5.91 14.36 -6.33
CA ASP A 221 -6.56 13.22 -5.70
C ASP A 221 -6.13 11.90 -6.34
N THR A 222 -6.48 10.81 -5.67
CA THR A 222 -6.19 9.44 -6.11
C THR A 222 -6.80 9.11 -7.48
N THR A 223 -7.98 9.63 -7.79
CA THR A 223 -8.71 9.34 -9.04
C THR A 223 -7.97 9.92 -10.24
N SER A 224 -7.58 11.19 -10.18
CA SER A 224 -6.84 11.88 -11.25
C SER A 224 -5.46 11.25 -11.49
N PHE A 225 -4.79 10.82 -10.43
CA PHE A 225 -3.53 10.09 -10.53
C PHE A 225 -3.70 8.75 -11.25
N LEU A 226 -4.70 7.95 -10.85
CA LEU A 226 -4.98 6.66 -11.49
C LEU A 226 -5.32 6.80 -12.97
N ILE A 227 -6.12 7.81 -13.34
CA ILE A 227 -6.46 8.08 -14.74
C ILE A 227 -5.19 8.35 -15.55
N THR A 228 -4.32 9.24 -15.05
CA THR A 228 -3.07 9.59 -15.75
C THR A 228 -2.18 8.38 -16.02
N HIS A 229 -2.12 7.42 -15.10
CA HIS A 229 -1.22 6.28 -15.20
C HIS A 229 -1.85 5.03 -15.84
N LEU A 230 -3.18 4.93 -15.89
CA LEU A 230 -3.89 3.74 -16.40
C LEU A 230 -4.64 3.98 -17.72
N GLN A 231 -4.96 5.23 -18.08
CA GLN A 231 -5.60 5.56 -19.36
C GLN A 231 -4.58 5.45 -20.51
N LYS A 232 -5.08 5.10 -21.70
CA LYS A 232 -4.26 5.10 -22.94
C LYS A 232 -3.99 6.51 -23.42
#